data_87a215a6fc701d3124f0c55082f038da
#
_entry.id   87a215a6fc701d3124f0c55082f038da
#
_cell.length_a   1.000
_cell.length_b   1.000
_cell.length_c   1.000
_cell.angle_alpha   90.00
_cell.angle_beta   90.00
_cell.angle_gamma   90.00
#
_symmetry.space_group_name_H-M   'P 1'
#
loop_
_entity.id
_entity.type
_entity.pdbx_description
1 polymer ?
#
loop_
_entity_poly.entity_id
_entity_poly.type
_entity_poly.pdbx_seq_one_letter_code
_entity_poly.pdbx_strand_id
1 'polypeptide(L)'
;MSQKRLTFQHSRRDLYDIIRITAGQRPFRRVAMPALAGFVFLGHAIDGNYDKGIVWAVIVGFLYWGISNLMFWLNVYGAGNETLLAPQKIELQDDQMVVTSEYSTEKFLKPDASDVRVSDEHLVITTSTGKLVFLERSFEEPEDFRILKDWLKG
;
A
#
# COMPACT_ATOMS: atom_id res chain seq x y z
N MET A 1 -24.77 -5.73 -23.02
CA MET A 1 -23.46 -5.92 -22.40
C MET A 1 -23.68 -6.36 -20.98
N SER A 2 -23.06 -7.45 -20.55
CA SER A 2 -23.33 -8.02 -19.23
C SER A 2 -22.55 -7.22 -18.18
N GLN A 3 -23.23 -6.42 -17.38
CA GLN A 3 -22.66 -5.82 -16.18
C GLN A 3 -22.22 -6.95 -15.24
N LYS A 4 -20.92 -7.06 -14.99
CA LYS A 4 -20.39 -8.07 -14.11
C LYS A 4 -20.17 -7.45 -12.73
N ARG A 5 -20.76 -8.06 -11.71
CA ARG A 5 -20.64 -7.62 -10.32
C ARG A 5 -19.71 -8.57 -9.59
N LEU A 6 -18.74 -8.02 -8.91
CA LEU A 6 -17.77 -8.73 -8.10
C LEU A 6 -17.87 -8.24 -6.66
N THR A 7 -17.67 -9.12 -5.70
CA THR A 7 -17.70 -8.76 -4.28
C THR A 7 -16.35 -9.06 -3.65
N PHE A 8 -15.81 -8.11 -2.88
CA PHE A 8 -14.59 -8.31 -2.13
C PHE A 8 -14.63 -7.61 -0.78
N GLN A 9 -13.85 -8.11 0.16
CA GLN A 9 -13.70 -7.53 1.47
C GLN A 9 -12.25 -7.71 1.96
N HIS A 10 -11.61 -6.61 2.31
CA HIS A 10 -10.28 -6.66 2.90
C HIS A 10 -10.35 -7.05 4.37
N SER A 11 -9.50 -7.98 4.77
CA SER A 11 -9.20 -8.26 6.18
C SER A 11 -8.12 -7.29 6.70
N ARG A 12 -7.92 -7.24 8.02
CA ARG A 12 -6.80 -6.48 8.60
C ARG A 12 -5.43 -6.99 8.13
N ARG A 13 -5.33 -8.29 7.84
CA ARG A 13 -4.13 -8.88 7.25
C ARG A 13 -3.88 -8.35 5.84
N ASP A 14 -4.95 -8.14 5.08
CA ASP A 14 -4.85 -7.59 3.73
C ASP A 14 -4.37 -6.13 3.77
N LEU A 15 -4.88 -5.33 4.70
CA LEU A 15 -4.38 -3.95 4.91
C LEU A 15 -2.87 -3.94 5.20
N TYR A 16 -2.39 -4.89 6.01
CA TYR A 16 -0.95 -5.02 6.27
C TYR A 16 -0.17 -5.23 4.97
N ASP A 17 -0.61 -6.15 4.11
CA ASP A 17 0.07 -6.45 2.85
C ASP A 17 -0.08 -5.29 1.84
N ILE A 18 -1.26 -4.66 1.76
CA ILE A 18 -1.49 -3.47 0.93
C ILE A 18 -0.53 -2.35 1.30
N ILE A 19 -0.40 -2.03 2.59
CA ILE A 19 0.52 -1.00 3.06
C ILE A 19 1.96 -1.39 2.75
N ARG A 20 2.33 -2.66 2.92
CA ARG A 20 3.67 -3.16 2.59
C ARG A 20 3.98 -3.05 1.10
N ILE A 21 3.04 -3.43 0.23
CA ILE A 21 3.17 -3.33 -1.23
C ILE A 21 3.33 -1.86 -1.64
N THR A 22 2.49 -0.98 -1.09
CA THR A 22 2.52 0.45 -1.42
C THR A 22 3.72 1.18 -0.82
N ALA A 23 4.10 0.88 0.43
CA ALA A 23 5.24 1.49 1.11
C ALA A 23 6.58 1.01 0.57
N GLY A 24 6.69 -0.26 0.15
CA GLY A 24 7.90 -0.83 -0.44
C GLY A 24 8.34 -0.16 -1.75
N GLN A 25 7.46 0.63 -2.36
CA GLN A 25 7.73 1.39 -3.59
C GLN A 25 8.27 2.81 -3.34
N ARG A 26 8.45 3.23 -2.08
CA ARG A 26 9.04 4.54 -1.76
C ARG A 26 10.55 4.40 -1.54
N PRO A 27 11.40 4.68 -2.56
CA PRO A 27 12.86 4.53 -2.47
C PRO A 27 13.45 5.42 -1.38
N PHE A 28 12.85 6.56 -1.11
CA PHE A 28 13.27 7.50 -0.08
C PHE A 28 13.36 6.85 1.32
N ARG A 29 12.43 5.96 1.67
CA ARG A 29 12.40 5.33 2.99
C ARG A 29 13.56 4.36 3.22
N ARG A 30 14.10 3.75 2.15
CA ARG A 30 15.25 2.83 2.23
C ARG A 30 16.57 3.58 2.44
N VAL A 31 16.64 4.82 1.97
CA VAL A 31 17.85 5.64 2.02
C VAL A 31 17.85 6.59 3.22
N ALA A 32 16.69 7.07 3.65
CA ALA A 32 16.55 8.07 4.69
C ALA A 32 17.16 7.64 6.03
N MET A 33 16.97 6.38 6.44
CA MET A 33 17.50 5.90 7.72
C MET A 33 19.04 5.80 7.73
N PRO A 34 19.69 5.12 6.78
CA PRO A 34 21.15 5.08 6.76
C PRO A 34 21.77 6.47 6.53
N ALA A 35 21.14 7.34 5.75
CA ALA A 35 21.60 8.71 5.57
C ALA A 35 21.55 9.52 6.86
N LEU A 36 20.45 9.42 7.63
CA LEU A 36 20.31 10.12 8.91
C LEU A 36 21.33 9.62 9.94
N ALA A 37 21.49 8.30 10.09
CA ALA A 37 22.47 7.71 10.99
C ALA A 37 23.90 8.09 10.60
N GLY A 38 24.20 8.07 9.29
CA GLY A 38 25.50 8.50 8.74
C GLY A 38 25.78 9.98 9.01
N PHE A 39 24.80 10.85 8.87
CA PHE A 39 24.92 12.27 9.14
C PHE A 39 25.25 12.55 10.62
N VAL A 40 24.55 11.87 11.54
CA VAL A 40 24.81 11.98 12.99
C VAL A 40 26.22 11.47 13.34
N PHE A 41 26.62 10.33 12.75
CA PHE A 41 27.96 9.80 12.93
C PHE A 41 29.04 10.79 12.46
N LEU A 42 28.90 11.33 11.25
CA LEU A 42 29.85 12.27 10.67
C LEU A 42 29.98 13.54 11.49
N GLY A 43 28.89 14.09 12.05
CA GLY A 43 28.91 15.24 12.91
C GLY A 43 29.82 15.05 14.13
N HIS A 44 29.75 13.90 14.78
CA HIS A 44 30.61 13.57 15.93
C HIS A 44 32.04 13.17 15.52
N ALA A 45 32.20 12.56 14.33
CA ALA A 45 33.50 12.16 13.82
C ALA A 45 34.40 13.37 13.50
N ILE A 46 33.83 14.48 13.01
CA ILE A 46 34.55 15.73 12.73
C ILE A 46 35.19 16.29 14.03
N ASP A 47 34.50 16.12 15.17
CA ASP A 47 34.99 16.56 16.48
C ASP A 47 35.94 15.53 17.15
N GLY A 48 36.30 14.45 16.47
CA GLY A 48 37.12 13.35 16.97
C GLY A 48 36.44 12.44 18.01
N ASN A 49 35.10 12.56 18.17
CA ASN A 49 34.32 11.80 19.16
C ASN A 49 33.66 10.58 18.51
N TYR A 50 34.44 9.67 17.92
CA TYR A 50 33.94 8.49 17.18
C TYR A 50 33.02 7.59 18.00
N ASP A 51 33.38 7.32 19.27
CA ASP A 51 32.58 6.46 20.16
C ASP A 51 31.19 7.04 20.40
N LYS A 52 31.10 8.36 20.64
CA LYS A 52 29.82 9.05 20.79
C LYS A 52 29.04 9.05 19.49
N GLY A 53 29.71 9.21 18.33
CA GLY A 53 29.12 9.15 17.03
C GLY A 53 28.42 7.81 16.76
N ILE A 54 29.08 6.70 17.11
CA ILE A 54 28.49 5.35 16.97
C ILE A 54 27.28 5.21 17.88
N VAL A 55 27.39 5.58 19.16
CA VAL A 55 26.26 5.46 20.10
C VAL A 55 25.05 6.24 19.63
N TRP A 56 25.24 7.50 19.22
CA TRP A 56 24.13 8.32 18.74
C TRP A 56 23.55 7.82 17.42
N ALA A 57 24.36 7.33 16.49
CA ALA A 57 23.87 6.74 15.24
C ALA A 57 22.99 5.51 15.51
N VAL A 58 23.37 4.66 16.46
CA VAL A 58 22.58 3.51 16.90
C VAL A 58 21.26 3.95 17.54
N ILE A 59 21.29 4.92 18.47
CA ILE A 59 20.08 5.45 19.12
C ILE A 59 19.11 6.02 18.07
N VAL A 60 19.59 6.84 17.13
CA VAL A 60 18.77 7.42 16.07
C VAL A 60 18.19 6.32 15.17
N GLY A 61 18.99 5.29 14.86
CA GLY A 61 18.52 4.14 14.11
C GLY A 61 17.36 3.40 14.80
N PHE A 62 17.49 3.14 16.10
CA PHE A 62 16.43 2.51 16.89
C PHE A 62 15.17 3.38 17.02
N LEU A 63 15.33 4.68 17.25
CA LEU A 63 14.20 5.61 17.30
C LEU A 63 13.46 5.66 15.97
N TYR A 64 14.18 5.78 14.86
CA TYR A 64 13.58 5.77 13.52
C TYR A 64 12.83 4.46 13.25
N TRP A 65 13.43 3.32 13.60
CA TRP A 65 12.80 2.00 13.44
C TRP A 65 11.53 1.90 14.29
N GLY A 66 11.60 2.31 15.57
CA GLY A 66 10.46 2.28 16.50
C GLY A 66 9.32 3.17 16.04
N ILE A 67 9.60 4.41 15.65
CA ILE A 67 8.60 5.35 15.14
C ILE A 67 7.99 4.83 13.83
N SER A 68 8.82 4.28 12.94
CA SER A 68 8.34 3.74 11.65
C SER A 68 7.42 2.54 11.86
N ASN A 69 7.73 1.66 12.82
CA ASN A 69 6.87 0.52 13.16
C ASN A 69 5.57 0.98 13.84
N LEU A 70 5.66 1.95 14.76
CA LEU A 70 4.48 2.51 15.41
C LEU A 70 3.54 3.14 14.38
N MET A 71 4.06 3.98 13.49
CA MET A 71 3.28 4.60 12.41
C MET A 71 2.66 3.56 11.48
N PHE A 72 3.41 2.50 11.16
CA PHE A 72 2.89 1.39 10.38
C PHE A 72 1.72 0.69 11.11
N TRP A 73 1.87 0.42 12.39
CA TRP A 73 0.83 -0.19 13.24
C TRP A 73 -0.41 0.70 13.32
N LEU A 74 -0.24 2.00 13.55
CA LEU A 74 -1.34 2.97 13.58
C LEU A 74 -2.09 3.02 12.23
N ASN A 75 -1.37 2.92 11.11
CA ASN A 75 -1.99 2.87 9.79
C ASN A 75 -2.79 1.58 9.53
N VAL A 76 -2.36 0.44 10.09
CA VAL A 76 -3.08 -0.84 9.94
C VAL A 76 -4.29 -0.93 10.88
N TYR A 77 -4.13 -0.47 12.12
CA TYR A 77 -5.12 -0.67 13.18
C TYR A 77 -5.90 0.59 13.57
N GLY A 78 -5.59 1.73 12.93
CA GLY A 78 -6.28 3.00 13.18
C GLY A 78 -7.77 2.95 12.81
N ALA A 79 -8.57 3.73 13.51
CA ALA A 79 -10.03 3.78 13.34
C ALA A 79 -10.49 4.24 11.94
N GLY A 80 -9.61 4.92 11.16
CA GLY A 80 -9.93 5.36 9.80
C GLY A 80 -10.01 4.26 8.73
N ASN A 81 -9.74 3.00 9.08
CA ASN A 81 -9.72 1.88 8.12
C ASN A 81 -11.06 1.14 8.01
N GLU A 82 -12.09 1.55 8.74
CA GLU A 82 -13.40 0.89 8.71
C GLU A 82 -14.00 0.87 7.30
N THR A 83 -13.83 1.95 6.54
CA THR A 83 -14.29 2.04 5.15
C THR A 83 -13.59 1.03 4.22
N LEU A 84 -12.31 0.75 4.45
CA LEU A 84 -11.53 -0.21 3.67
C LEU A 84 -11.83 -1.66 4.07
N LEU A 85 -12.27 -1.88 5.30
CA LEU A 85 -12.64 -3.19 5.84
C LEU A 85 -14.10 -3.56 5.57
N ALA A 86 -14.93 -2.59 5.17
CA ALA A 86 -16.31 -2.85 4.80
C ALA A 86 -16.39 -3.70 3.53
N PRO A 87 -17.41 -4.56 3.37
CA PRO A 87 -17.67 -5.25 2.13
C PRO A 87 -17.84 -4.25 0.97
N GLN A 88 -17.18 -4.52 -0.14
CA GLN A 88 -17.20 -3.67 -1.32
C GLN A 88 -17.69 -4.45 -2.53
N LYS A 89 -18.41 -3.76 -3.40
CA LYS A 89 -18.91 -4.30 -4.67
C LYS A 89 -18.26 -3.56 -5.82
N ILE A 90 -17.74 -4.31 -6.78
CA ILE A 90 -17.19 -3.76 -8.02
C ILE A 90 -18.19 -4.06 -9.14
N GLU A 91 -18.59 -3.03 -9.86
CA GLU A 91 -19.35 -3.16 -11.10
C GLU A 91 -18.41 -2.79 -12.25
N LEU A 92 -18.12 -3.77 -13.11
CA LEU A 92 -17.31 -3.56 -14.29
C LEU A 92 -18.22 -3.16 -15.47
N GLN A 93 -17.88 -2.04 -16.09
CA GLN A 93 -18.46 -1.54 -17.33
C GLN A 93 -17.34 -1.53 -18.40
N ASP A 94 -17.66 -1.22 -19.65
CA ASP A 94 -16.69 -1.33 -20.75
C ASP A 94 -15.43 -0.50 -20.53
N ASP A 95 -15.60 0.73 -20.05
CA ASP A 95 -14.53 1.74 -19.90
C ASP A 95 -14.36 2.28 -18.47
N GLN A 96 -15.16 1.78 -17.54
CA GLN A 96 -15.10 2.23 -16.14
C GLN A 96 -15.40 1.10 -15.16
N MET A 97 -14.83 1.27 -13.97
CA MET A 97 -15.07 0.43 -12.79
C MET A 97 -15.75 1.29 -11.73
N VAL A 98 -16.84 0.81 -11.17
CA VAL A 98 -17.53 1.46 -10.05
C VAL A 98 -17.33 0.61 -8.81
N VAL A 99 -16.69 1.17 -7.79
CA VAL A 99 -16.49 0.52 -6.49
C VAL A 99 -17.45 1.15 -5.50
N THR A 100 -18.32 0.33 -4.93
CA THR A 100 -19.36 0.75 -3.97
C THR A 100 -19.14 0.06 -2.65
N SER A 101 -19.08 0.84 -1.57
CA SER A 101 -19.10 0.35 -0.19
C SER A 101 -20.32 0.95 0.54
N GLU A 102 -20.52 0.56 1.80
CA GLU A 102 -21.52 1.18 2.67
C GLU A 102 -21.33 2.70 2.84
N TYR A 103 -20.05 3.15 2.73
CA TYR A 103 -19.64 4.53 3.05
C TYR A 103 -19.40 5.40 1.82
N SER A 104 -19.13 4.80 0.66
CA SER A 104 -18.74 5.55 -0.55
C SER A 104 -19.06 4.80 -1.84
N THR A 105 -19.21 5.58 -2.91
CA THR A 105 -19.22 5.07 -4.28
C THR A 105 -18.21 5.84 -5.09
N GLU A 106 -17.21 5.15 -5.61
CA GLU A 106 -16.13 5.72 -6.38
C GLU A 106 -16.14 5.16 -7.81
N LYS A 107 -15.87 6.02 -8.78
CA LYS A 107 -15.80 5.65 -10.19
C LYS A 107 -14.37 5.83 -10.68
N PHE A 108 -13.86 4.81 -11.32
CA PHE A 108 -12.52 4.80 -11.91
C PHE A 108 -12.64 4.50 -13.40
N LEU A 109 -12.04 5.33 -14.23
CA LEU A 109 -11.88 5.02 -15.64
C LEU A 109 -10.94 3.83 -15.79
N LYS A 110 -11.14 3.03 -16.84
CA LYS A 110 -10.26 1.93 -17.16
C LYS A 110 -8.84 2.47 -17.31
N PRO A 111 -7.88 2.00 -16.49
CA PRO A 111 -6.51 2.51 -16.52
C PRO A 111 -5.78 2.04 -17.78
N ASP A 112 -4.80 2.83 -18.21
CA ASP A 112 -3.86 2.40 -19.23
C ASP A 112 -3.03 1.21 -18.72
N ALA A 113 -2.58 0.34 -19.61
CA ALA A 113 -1.81 -0.85 -19.25
C ALA A 113 -0.51 -0.51 -18.48
N SER A 114 0.05 0.68 -18.66
CA SER A 114 1.23 1.19 -17.93
C SER A 114 0.95 1.46 -16.45
N ASP A 115 -0.30 1.73 -16.10
CA ASP A 115 -0.72 2.05 -14.73
C ASP A 115 -1.15 0.82 -13.94
N VAL A 116 -1.15 -0.36 -14.56
CA VAL A 116 -1.57 -1.62 -13.98
C VAL A 116 -0.37 -2.54 -13.77
N ARG A 117 -0.19 -2.99 -12.54
CA ARG A 117 0.77 -4.05 -12.20
C ARG A 117 0.02 -5.28 -11.75
N VAL A 118 0.19 -6.36 -12.50
CA VAL A 118 -0.47 -7.63 -12.26
C VAL A 118 0.54 -8.62 -11.70
N SER A 119 0.21 -9.23 -10.58
CA SER A 119 0.88 -10.41 -10.01
C SER A 119 -0.14 -11.54 -9.90
N ASP A 120 0.31 -12.73 -9.50
CA ASP A 120 -0.60 -13.85 -9.28
C ASP A 120 -1.53 -13.61 -8.09
N GLU A 121 -1.00 -13.02 -7.02
CA GLU A 121 -1.71 -12.81 -5.76
C GLU A 121 -2.29 -11.40 -5.59
N HIS A 122 -1.84 -10.41 -6.37
CA HIS A 122 -2.28 -9.04 -6.21
C HIS A 122 -2.26 -8.24 -7.51
N LEU A 123 -3.08 -7.22 -7.54
CA LEU A 123 -3.23 -6.27 -8.63
C LEU A 123 -3.11 -4.86 -8.04
N VAL A 124 -2.27 -4.05 -8.67
CA VAL A 124 -2.07 -2.64 -8.29
C VAL A 124 -2.43 -1.75 -9.46
N ILE A 125 -3.41 -0.88 -9.26
CA ILE A 125 -3.82 0.12 -10.23
C ILE A 125 -3.36 1.48 -9.72
N THR A 126 -2.58 2.21 -10.53
CA THR A 126 -2.19 3.58 -10.22
C THR A 126 -3.23 4.52 -10.79
N THR A 127 -3.83 5.36 -9.93
CA THR A 127 -4.82 6.36 -10.31
C THR A 127 -4.28 7.77 -10.00
N SER A 128 -4.93 8.80 -10.50
CA SER A 128 -4.60 10.20 -10.20
C SER A 128 -4.69 10.54 -8.70
N THR A 129 -5.54 9.82 -7.97
CA THR A 129 -5.78 10.02 -6.53
C THR A 129 -4.95 9.12 -5.63
N GLY A 130 -4.31 8.07 -6.20
CA GLY A 130 -3.49 7.13 -5.43
C GLY A 130 -3.37 5.77 -6.08
N LYS A 131 -3.20 4.75 -5.25
CA LYS A 131 -3.09 3.37 -5.70
C LYS A 131 -4.21 2.52 -5.14
N LEU A 132 -4.91 1.82 -6.01
CA LEU A 132 -5.84 0.77 -5.65
C LEU A 132 -5.09 -0.56 -5.65
N VAL A 133 -5.24 -1.33 -4.59
CA VAL A 133 -4.63 -2.65 -4.48
C VAL A 133 -5.72 -3.67 -4.20
N PHE A 134 -5.80 -4.67 -5.04
CA PHE A 134 -6.70 -5.80 -4.89
C PHE A 134 -5.87 -7.06 -4.63
N LEU A 135 -6.24 -7.82 -3.62
CA LEU A 135 -5.63 -9.11 -3.31
C LEU A 135 -6.59 -10.22 -3.71
N GLU A 136 -6.10 -11.29 -4.33
CA GLU A 136 -6.93 -12.42 -4.76
C GLU A 136 -7.78 -12.96 -3.61
N ARG A 137 -7.18 -13.15 -2.44
CA ARG A 137 -7.83 -13.68 -1.24
C ARG A 137 -8.88 -12.77 -0.61
N SER A 138 -8.97 -11.51 -1.04
CA SER A 138 -10.00 -10.57 -0.58
C SER A 138 -11.32 -10.73 -1.32
N PHE A 139 -11.35 -11.47 -2.43
CA PHE A 139 -12.57 -11.77 -3.18
C PHE A 139 -13.27 -12.98 -2.57
N GLU A 140 -14.59 -12.99 -2.61
CA GLU A 140 -15.39 -14.12 -2.15
C GLU A 140 -15.14 -15.35 -3.03
N GLU A 141 -14.99 -15.14 -4.36
CA GLU A 141 -14.69 -16.18 -5.33
C GLU A 141 -13.37 -15.86 -6.05
N PRO A 142 -12.42 -16.82 -6.16
CA PRO A 142 -11.16 -16.62 -6.90
C PRO A 142 -11.38 -16.25 -8.38
N GLU A 143 -12.52 -16.67 -8.94
CA GLU A 143 -12.93 -16.34 -10.30
C GLU A 143 -13.14 -14.83 -10.48
N ASP A 144 -13.65 -14.14 -9.47
CA ASP A 144 -13.89 -12.70 -9.49
C ASP A 144 -12.59 -11.90 -9.67
N PHE A 145 -11.52 -12.33 -9.02
CA PHE A 145 -10.21 -11.72 -9.20
C PHE A 145 -9.68 -11.92 -10.62
N ARG A 146 -9.89 -13.11 -11.21
CA ARG A 146 -9.50 -13.40 -12.58
C ARG A 146 -10.28 -12.53 -13.56
N ILE A 147 -11.59 -12.36 -13.36
CA ILE A 147 -12.44 -11.51 -14.17
C ILE A 147 -11.95 -10.05 -14.17
N LEU A 148 -11.59 -9.53 -12.98
CA LEU A 148 -11.02 -8.18 -12.86
C LEU A 148 -9.71 -8.07 -13.63
N LYS A 149 -8.82 -9.09 -13.54
CA LYS A 149 -7.54 -9.13 -14.28
C LYS A 149 -7.78 -9.12 -15.79
N ASP A 150 -8.74 -9.90 -16.28
CA ASP A 150 -9.03 -10.00 -17.70
C ASP A 150 -9.67 -8.71 -18.24
N TRP A 151 -10.55 -8.09 -17.46
CA TRP A 151 -11.10 -6.79 -17.81
C TRP A 151 -10.04 -5.70 -17.95
N LEU A 152 -9.01 -5.72 -17.13
CA LEU A 152 -7.90 -4.75 -17.19
C LEU A 152 -6.95 -4.99 -18.37
N LYS A 153 -6.89 -6.21 -18.91
CA LYS A 153 -6.01 -6.57 -20.04
C LYS A 153 -6.66 -6.31 -21.41
N GLY A 154 -7.99 -6.41 -21.49
CA GLY A 154 -8.77 -6.21 -22.74
C GLY A 154 -9.16 -4.77 -22.93
#